data_00f15416eda4f8592f9a1abc5954374d
#
_entry.id   00f15416eda4f8592f9a1abc5954374d
#
_cell.length_a   1.000
_cell.length_b   1.000
_cell.length_c   1.000
_cell.angle_alpha   90.00
_cell.angle_beta   90.00
_cell.angle_gamma   90.00
#
_symmetry.space_group_name_H-M   'P 1'
#
loop_
_entity.id
_entity.type
_entity.pdbx_description
1 polymer ?
#
loop_
_entity_poly.entity_id
_entity_poly.type
_entity_poly.pdbx_seq_one_letter_code
_entity_poly.pdbx_strand_id
1 'polypeptide(L)'
;MEKRAILVLVCLVVFLPANGGADDEKSWDPALGTATITGTVKFDGKKPRMRPIDMAGADEKCAELHGGARQKPETVVVNDNGTLRNVFVWVKTGVEGWKFPMPEGDALLDQKGCWYLPHVQGMRTGQSLVVRTSDPTAHNVHGFGKVNRPFNRSQPAGAADIAIKMKRDEAGPPMKVKCDIHPWMNSFVAVVDHPYFAVTGSDGSFELPNLPPGTYAIEVWHEKYDTIEQTVTIGDNETKTLEFTYPTKS
;
A
#
# COMPACT_ATOMS: atom_id res chain seq x y z
N MET A 1 -77.00 -5.22 39.30
CA MET A 1 -76.00 -4.27 38.83
C MET A 1 -74.62 -4.90 39.11
N GLU A 2 -74.11 -5.68 38.14
CA GLU A 2 -72.85 -6.37 38.27
C GLU A 2 -71.69 -5.42 37.81
N LYS A 3 -70.71 -5.20 38.68
CA LYS A 3 -69.53 -4.45 38.39
C LYS A 3 -68.50 -5.43 37.82
N ARG A 4 -68.28 -5.36 36.50
CA ARG A 4 -67.12 -6.06 35.83
C ARG A 4 -65.84 -5.33 36.12
N ALA A 5 -64.90 -5.98 36.81
CA ALA A 5 -63.55 -5.50 36.99
C ALA A 5 -62.72 -5.82 35.71
N ILE A 6 -62.18 -4.82 35.09
CA ILE A 6 -61.24 -4.96 33.97
C ILE A 6 -59.83 -5.11 34.54
N LEU A 7 -59.22 -6.29 34.34
CA LEU A 7 -57.87 -6.57 34.71
C LEU A 7 -56.93 -6.06 33.58
N VAL A 8 -56.22 -4.98 33.81
CA VAL A 8 -55.22 -4.47 32.88
C VAL A 8 -53.89 -5.22 33.13
N LEU A 9 -53.54 -6.06 32.18
CA LEU A 9 -52.26 -6.78 32.18
C LEU A 9 -51.15 -5.85 31.67
N VAL A 10 -50.32 -5.33 32.56
CA VAL A 10 -49.15 -4.53 32.19
C VAL A 10 -48.02 -5.51 31.83
N CYS A 11 -47.76 -5.66 30.52
CA CYS A 11 -46.57 -6.34 30.04
C CYS A 11 -45.33 -5.48 30.31
N LEU A 12 -44.53 -5.87 31.27
CA LEU A 12 -43.24 -5.29 31.54
C LEU A 12 -42.25 -5.78 30.45
N VAL A 13 -41.95 -4.95 29.45
CA VAL A 13 -40.88 -5.24 28.45
C VAL A 13 -39.54 -4.97 29.13
N VAL A 14 -38.88 -6.03 29.55
CA VAL A 14 -37.51 -5.94 30.05
C VAL A 14 -36.60 -5.74 28.84
N PHE A 15 -36.12 -4.52 28.61
CA PHE A 15 -35.02 -4.24 27.72
C PHE A 15 -33.72 -4.77 28.37
N LEU A 16 -33.25 -5.93 27.92
CA LEU A 16 -31.91 -6.36 28.18
C LEU A 16 -30.97 -5.47 27.35
N PRO A 17 -29.95 -4.80 27.95
CA PRO A 17 -28.95 -4.14 27.18
C PRO A 17 -28.21 -5.19 26.33
N ALA A 18 -28.22 -5.02 25.02
CA ALA A 18 -27.31 -5.75 24.16
C ALA A 18 -25.88 -5.33 24.59
N ASN A 19 -25.18 -6.21 25.28
CA ASN A 19 -23.74 -6.09 25.43
C ASN A 19 -23.14 -6.16 24.03
N GLY A 20 -22.92 -5.02 23.40
CA GLY A 20 -21.97 -4.88 22.32
C GLY A 20 -20.62 -5.25 22.89
N GLY A 21 -20.18 -6.48 22.65
CA GLY A 21 -18.81 -6.89 22.94
C GLY A 21 -17.91 -5.92 22.19
N ALA A 22 -17.12 -5.15 22.94
CA ALA A 22 -15.90 -4.58 22.38
C ALA A 22 -15.14 -5.80 21.83
N ASP A 23 -14.84 -5.80 20.53
CA ASP A 23 -13.93 -6.78 19.95
C ASP A 23 -12.65 -6.66 20.77
N ASP A 24 -12.31 -7.71 21.54
CA ASP A 24 -11.08 -7.76 22.33
C ASP A 24 -9.91 -7.76 21.32
N GLU A 25 -9.35 -6.58 21.05
CA GLU A 25 -8.14 -6.42 20.26
C GLU A 25 -7.02 -7.25 20.89
N LYS A 26 -6.61 -8.31 20.19
CA LYS A 26 -5.52 -9.18 20.62
C LYS A 26 -4.18 -8.49 20.37
N SER A 27 -3.37 -8.30 21.40
CA SER A 27 -1.99 -7.84 21.21
C SER A 27 -1.21 -8.89 20.42
N TRP A 28 -0.49 -8.43 19.41
CA TRP A 28 0.38 -9.29 18.62
C TRP A 28 1.51 -9.86 19.48
N ASP A 29 1.66 -11.18 19.47
CA ASP A 29 2.80 -11.89 20.05
C ASP A 29 3.70 -12.41 18.90
N PRO A 30 4.97 -11.96 18.79
CA PRO A 30 5.90 -12.44 17.77
C PRO A 30 6.09 -13.95 17.76
N ALA A 31 5.90 -14.64 18.90
CA ALA A 31 6.00 -16.10 18.98
C ALA A 31 4.93 -16.83 18.18
N LEU A 32 3.83 -16.17 17.81
CA LEU A 32 2.78 -16.72 16.97
C LEU A 32 3.13 -16.67 15.47
N GLY A 33 4.09 -15.83 15.10
CA GLY A 33 4.51 -15.61 13.72
C GLY A 33 5.57 -16.62 13.27
N THR A 34 5.18 -17.86 13.03
CA THR A 34 6.10 -18.94 12.69
C THR A 34 6.16 -19.25 11.18
N ALA A 35 5.16 -18.79 10.42
CA ALA A 35 5.00 -19.15 9.03
C ALA A 35 5.44 -18.00 8.08
N THR A 36 5.74 -18.36 6.83
CA THR A 36 6.17 -17.42 5.80
C THR A 36 5.44 -17.68 4.48
N ILE A 37 4.94 -16.64 3.83
CA ILE A 37 4.46 -16.70 2.46
C ILE A 37 5.50 -16.03 1.58
N THR A 38 6.04 -16.74 0.62
CA THR A 38 6.92 -16.22 -0.42
C THR A 38 6.21 -16.23 -1.76
N GLY A 39 6.74 -15.54 -2.75
CA GLY A 39 6.20 -15.67 -4.09
C GLY A 39 6.88 -14.83 -5.14
N THR A 40 6.37 -14.93 -6.36
CA THR A 40 6.82 -14.14 -7.50
C THR A 40 5.63 -13.60 -8.27
N VAL A 41 5.82 -12.40 -8.86
CA VAL A 41 4.83 -11.83 -9.77
C VAL A 41 5.39 -11.84 -11.19
N LYS A 42 4.81 -12.67 -12.04
CA LYS A 42 5.20 -12.85 -13.44
C LYS A 42 4.43 -11.91 -14.37
N PHE A 43 5.02 -11.68 -15.51
CA PHE A 43 4.36 -10.98 -16.61
C PHE A 43 4.24 -11.89 -17.81
N ASP A 44 3.00 -12.20 -18.19
CA ASP A 44 2.71 -13.01 -19.38
C ASP A 44 2.35 -12.08 -20.55
N GLY A 45 3.18 -12.11 -21.58
CA GLY A 45 2.96 -11.39 -22.82
C GLY A 45 4.14 -10.53 -23.28
N LYS A 46 3.87 -9.69 -24.27
CA LYS A 46 4.91 -8.84 -24.85
C LYS A 46 5.20 -7.61 -23.98
N LYS A 47 6.48 -7.43 -23.59
CA LYS A 47 6.95 -6.27 -22.85
C LYS A 47 6.48 -4.95 -23.52
N PRO A 48 5.74 -4.07 -22.82
CA PRO A 48 5.24 -2.82 -23.39
C PRO A 48 6.39 -1.90 -23.82
N ARG A 49 6.22 -1.27 -24.97
CA ARG A 49 7.14 -0.22 -25.42
C ARG A 49 6.76 1.09 -24.74
N MET A 50 7.57 1.51 -23.78
CA MET A 50 7.40 2.81 -23.12
C MET A 50 8.08 3.89 -23.94
N ARG A 51 7.36 4.99 -24.21
CA ARG A 51 7.95 6.18 -24.85
C ARG A 51 8.91 6.85 -23.87
N PRO A 52 10.11 7.25 -24.30
CA PRO A 52 11.00 8.04 -23.45
C PRO A 52 10.33 9.35 -23.00
N ILE A 53 10.68 9.79 -21.81
CA ILE A 53 10.25 11.06 -21.24
C ILE A 53 11.10 12.18 -21.84
N ASP A 54 10.46 13.25 -22.27
CA ASP A 54 11.14 14.48 -22.67
C ASP A 54 11.35 15.38 -21.45
N MET A 55 12.35 15.05 -20.63
CA MET A 55 12.67 15.83 -19.45
C MET A 55 13.21 17.22 -19.82
N ALA A 56 14.06 17.32 -20.86
CA ALA A 56 14.66 18.57 -21.26
C ALA A 56 13.63 19.60 -21.76
N GLY A 57 12.58 19.14 -22.44
CA GLY A 57 11.48 20.01 -22.89
C GLY A 57 10.62 20.56 -21.75
N ALA A 58 10.65 19.94 -20.57
CA ALA A 58 9.88 20.37 -19.41
C ALA A 58 10.74 21.08 -18.36
N ASP A 59 11.89 20.52 -18.01
CA ASP A 59 12.88 21.09 -17.06
C ASP A 59 14.27 20.56 -17.43
N GLU A 60 15.16 21.46 -17.89
CA GLU A 60 16.51 21.14 -18.30
C GLU A 60 17.34 20.54 -17.16
N LYS A 61 17.13 20.98 -15.91
CA LYS A 61 17.81 20.43 -14.73
C LYS A 61 17.49 18.95 -14.52
N CYS A 62 16.26 18.54 -14.80
CA CYS A 62 15.90 17.12 -14.73
C CYS A 62 16.67 16.29 -15.74
N ALA A 63 16.88 16.78 -16.96
CA ALA A 63 17.68 16.10 -17.98
C ALA A 63 19.17 16.05 -17.60
N GLU A 64 19.72 17.14 -17.04
CA GLU A 64 21.10 17.22 -16.56
C GLU A 64 21.41 16.19 -15.48
N LEU A 65 20.48 15.96 -14.52
CA LEU A 65 20.61 14.96 -13.46
C LEU A 65 20.80 13.52 -14.00
N HIS A 66 20.41 13.29 -15.25
CA HIS A 66 20.59 12.00 -15.95
C HIS A 66 21.68 12.04 -17.04
N GLY A 67 22.53 13.09 -17.06
CA GLY A 67 23.58 13.24 -18.07
C GLY A 67 23.03 13.26 -19.50
N GLY A 68 21.81 13.76 -19.70
CA GLY A 68 21.11 13.77 -20.98
C GLY A 68 20.56 12.41 -21.44
N ALA A 69 20.71 11.35 -20.63
CA ALA A 69 20.19 10.03 -20.96
C ALA A 69 18.65 10.01 -20.90
N ARG A 70 18.02 9.49 -21.97
CA ARG A 70 16.55 9.38 -22.03
C ARG A 70 16.03 8.41 -21.01
N GLN A 71 15.16 8.88 -20.12
CA GLN A 71 14.48 8.09 -19.12
C GLN A 71 13.18 7.51 -19.66
N LYS A 72 12.72 6.40 -19.06
CA LYS A 72 11.43 5.77 -19.39
C LYS A 72 10.53 5.81 -18.17
N PRO A 73 9.19 5.92 -18.34
CA PRO A 73 8.25 5.81 -17.23
C PRO A 73 8.37 4.45 -16.53
N GLU A 74 8.14 4.43 -15.22
CA GLU A 74 8.14 3.21 -14.40
C GLU A 74 6.77 2.51 -14.36
N THR A 75 5.79 2.98 -15.14
CA THR A 75 4.41 2.46 -15.17
C THR A 75 4.36 0.94 -15.39
N VAL A 76 5.24 0.37 -16.19
CA VAL A 76 5.39 -1.09 -16.35
C VAL A 76 6.87 -1.43 -16.46
N VAL A 77 7.41 -2.04 -15.42
CA VAL A 77 8.80 -2.48 -15.40
C VAL A 77 8.84 -4.01 -15.39
N VAL A 78 9.03 -4.59 -16.57
CA VAL A 78 9.25 -6.04 -16.73
C VAL A 78 10.74 -6.31 -16.60
N ASN A 79 11.12 -7.11 -15.61
CA ASN A 79 12.47 -7.55 -15.35
C ASN A 79 12.98 -8.50 -16.46
N ASP A 80 14.29 -8.74 -16.50
CA ASP A 80 14.87 -9.60 -17.54
C ASP A 80 14.47 -11.09 -17.40
N ASN A 81 14.11 -11.49 -16.18
CA ASN A 81 13.58 -12.83 -15.89
C ASN A 81 12.07 -12.99 -16.17
N GLY A 82 11.42 -11.98 -16.76
CA GLY A 82 9.99 -12.02 -17.08
C GLY A 82 9.05 -11.71 -15.93
N THR A 83 9.56 -11.22 -14.81
CA THR A 83 8.74 -10.82 -13.66
C THR A 83 8.43 -9.31 -13.65
N LEU A 84 7.50 -8.86 -12.81
CA LEU A 84 7.14 -7.46 -12.63
C LEU A 84 7.79 -6.87 -11.37
N ARG A 85 8.37 -5.68 -11.51
CA ARG A 85 8.75 -4.79 -10.42
C ARG A 85 7.58 -3.87 -10.04
N ASN A 86 7.66 -3.29 -8.86
CA ASN A 86 6.71 -2.28 -8.36
C ASN A 86 5.28 -2.82 -8.19
N VAL A 87 5.13 -4.10 -7.91
CA VAL A 87 3.85 -4.70 -7.50
C VAL A 87 3.74 -4.65 -5.99
N PHE A 88 2.69 -4.03 -5.47
CA PHE A 88 2.37 -4.04 -4.05
C PHE A 88 1.67 -5.34 -3.69
N VAL A 89 2.13 -6.02 -2.66
CA VAL A 89 1.61 -7.31 -2.16
C VAL A 89 1.25 -7.14 -0.70
N TRP A 90 0.04 -7.54 -0.28
CA TRP A 90 -0.34 -7.49 1.13
C TRP A 90 -1.34 -8.59 1.52
N VAL A 91 -1.43 -8.84 2.82
CA VAL A 91 -2.49 -9.68 3.39
C VAL A 91 -3.76 -8.86 3.46
N LYS A 92 -4.75 -9.16 2.63
CA LYS A 92 -6.02 -8.43 2.57
C LYS A 92 -6.97 -8.83 3.69
N THR A 93 -7.01 -10.12 4.03
CA THR A 93 -7.83 -10.68 5.12
C THR A 93 -7.09 -11.78 5.86
N GLY A 94 -7.51 -12.04 7.11
CA GLY A 94 -6.97 -13.10 7.96
C GLY A 94 -6.12 -12.59 9.12
N VAL A 95 -5.96 -11.26 9.24
CA VAL A 95 -5.21 -10.61 10.32
C VAL A 95 -6.06 -9.63 11.15
N GLU A 96 -7.36 -9.70 11.00
CA GLU A 96 -8.31 -8.84 11.70
C GLU A 96 -8.26 -9.11 13.21
N GLY A 97 -8.51 -8.07 14.00
CA GLY A 97 -8.55 -8.16 15.47
C GLY A 97 -7.15 -8.24 16.14
N TRP A 98 -6.07 -8.15 15.38
CA TRP A 98 -4.73 -8.07 15.93
C TRP A 98 -4.22 -6.63 16.02
N LYS A 99 -3.64 -6.28 17.17
CA LYS A 99 -2.95 -5.02 17.37
C LYS A 99 -1.44 -5.22 17.24
N PHE A 100 -0.92 -4.86 16.09
CA PHE A 100 0.50 -4.97 15.80
C PHE A 100 1.31 -3.79 16.39
N PRO A 101 2.54 -4.01 16.87
CA PRO A 101 3.41 -2.93 17.30
C PRO A 101 3.70 -1.98 16.11
N MET A 102 3.84 -0.70 16.41
CA MET A 102 4.24 0.27 15.40
C MET A 102 5.72 0.07 15.04
N PRO A 103 6.08 0.15 13.76
CA PRO A 103 7.49 0.13 13.36
C PRO A 103 8.19 1.38 13.86
N GLU A 104 9.50 1.27 14.06
CA GLU A 104 10.34 2.44 14.32
C GLU A 104 10.51 3.29 13.04
N GLY A 105 10.52 4.61 13.23
CA GLY A 105 10.70 5.57 12.14
C GLY A 105 9.47 5.80 11.27
N ASP A 106 9.65 6.63 10.28
CA ASP A 106 8.62 7.06 9.33
C ASP A 106 8.98 6.57 7.91
N ALA A 107 8.00 6.56 7.00
CA ALA A 107 8.21 6.20 5.60
C ALA A 107 8.79 7.38 4.81
N LEU A 108 9.85 7.17 4.04
CA LEU A 108 10.50 8.19 3.22
C LEU A 108 10.01 8.13 1.77
N LEU A 109 9.68 9.28 1.21
CA LEU A 109 9.46 9.51 -0.21
C LEU A 109 10.41 10.62 -0.67
N ASP A 110 11.49 10.25 -1.36
CA ASP A 110 12.51 11.21 -1.82
C ASP A 110 12.24 11.66 -3.25
N GLN A 111 12.34 12.96 -3.49
CA GLN A 111 12.32 13.58 -4.82
C GLN A 111 13.77 13.72 -5.28
N LYS A 112 14.23 12.75 -6.07
CA LYS A 112 15.61 12.64 -6.49
C LYS A 112 15.73 12.22 -7.96
N GLY A 113 16.47 12.97 -8.74
CA GLY A 113 16.58 12.77 -10.18
C GLY A 113 15.27 13.06 -10.91
N CYS A 114 14.44 13.96 -10.37
CA CYS A 114 13.09 14.23 -10.85
C CYS A 114 12.21 12.95 -10.90
N TRP A 115 12.36 12.09 -9.89
CA TRP A 115 11.53 10.94 -9.59
C TRP A 115 11.07 10.98 -8.14
N TYR A 116 9.96 10.31 -7.84
CA TYR A 116 9.67 9.89 -6.49
C TYR A 116 10.29 8.52 -6.23
N LEU A 117 11.08 8.42 -5.17
CA LEU A 117 11.73 7.18 -4.76
C LEU A 117 11.32 6.81 -3.33
N PRO A 118 10.74 5.62 -3.14
CA PRO A 118 10.45 4.59 -4.14
C PRO A 118 9.20 4.89 -4.99
N HIS A 119 9.08 4.23 -6.15
CA HIS A 119 7.92 4.36 -7.03
C HIS A 119 6.63 3.79 -6.39
N VAL A 120 6.75 2.65 -5.72
CA VAL A 120 5.67 2.04 -4.92
C VAL A 120 6.21 1.71 -3.54
N GLN A 121 5.44 2.02 -2.49
CA GLN A 121 5.79 1.65 -1.11
C GLN A 121 4.55 1.36 -0.27
N GLY A 122 4.74 0.51 0.74
CA GLY A 122 3.81 0.34 1.85
C GLY A 122 4.31 1.05 3.09
N MET A 123 3.39 1.49 3.93
CA MET A 123 3.66 2.03 5.26
C MET A 123 2.55 1.64 6.23
N ARG A 124 2.82 1.76 7.53
CA ARG A 124 1.83 1.45 8.56
C ARG A 124 0.94 2.65 8.86
N THR A 125 -0.34 2.36 9.09
CA THR A 125 -1.26 3.35 9.68
C THR A 125 -0.65 3.93 10.95
N GLY A 126 -0.62 5.28 11.02
CA GLY A 126 -0.02 5.98 12.14
C GLY A 126 1.43 6.44 11.93
N GLN A 127 2.15 5.96 10.91
CA GLN A 127 3.43 6.56 10.49
C GLN A 127 3.20 7.90 9.77
N SER A 128 4.25 8.69 9.62
CA SER A 128 4.28 9.83 8.71
C SER A 128 4.92 9.42 7.37
N LEU A 129 4.38 9.93 6.28
CA LEU A 129 5.09 9.98 5.01
C LEU A 129 5.99 11.21 5.03
N VAL A 130 7.29 11.00 5.16
CA VAL A 130 8.29 12.07 5.12
C VAL A 130 8.70 12.29 3.68
N VAL A 131 8.35 13.45 3.13
CA VAL A 131 8.71 13.83 1.76
C VAL A 131 9.95 14.70 1.79
N ARG A 132 11.01 14.23 1.16
CA ARG A 132 12.29 14.90 1.02
C ARG A 132 12.45 15.45 -0.40
N THR A 133 13.21 16.54 -0.56
CA THR A 133 13.70 16.98 -1.87
C THR A 133 15.21 16.94 -1.89
N SER A 134 15.78 16.06 -2.72
CA SER A 134 17.22 15.90 -2.94
C SER A 134 17.68 16.54 -4.24
N ASP A 135 16.76 17.10 -5.01
CA ASP A 135 17.06 17.72 -6.31
C ASP A 135 17.35 19.23 -6.21
N PRO A 136 18.14 19.78 -7.12
CA PRO A 136 18.42 21.21 -7.20
C PRO A 136 17.31 22.01 -7.93
N THR A 137 16.12 21.42 -8.11
CA THR A 137 14.95 22.03 -8.73
C THR A 137 13.72 21.92 -7.83
N ALA A 138 12.69 22.70 -8.16
CA ALA A 138 11.46 22.70 -7.38
C ALA A 138 10.51 21.56 -7.78
N HIS A 139 9.88 20.97 -6.79
CA HIS A 139 8.82 19.99 -6.95
C HIS A 139 7.59 20.39 -6.13
N ASN A 140 6.51 19.66 -6.28
CA ASN A 140 5.44 19.61 -5.30
C ASN A 140 5.04 18.16 -5.07
N VAL A 141 4.53 17.85 -3.90
CA VAL A 141 3.96 16.54 -3.56
C VAL A 141 2.44 16.67 -3.46
N HIS A 142 1.73 16.02 -4.39
CA HIS A 142 0.28 16.03 -4.49
C HIS A 142 -0.27 14.61 -4.30
N GLY A 143 -0.79 14.31 -3.10
CA GLY A 143 -1.36 13.01 -2.75
C GLY A 143 -2.88 13.00 -2.90
N PHE A 144 -3.39 11.98 -3.61
CA PHE A 144 -4.82 11.79 -3.93
C PHE A 144 -5.44 10.74 -3.01
N GLY A 145 -5.35 10.93 -1.70
CA GLY A 145 -5.99 10.04 -0.74
C GLY A 145 -7.50 9.99 -0.92
N LYS A 146 -8.06 8.79 -0.88
CA LYS A 146 -9.51 8.54 -0.86
C LYS A 146 -10.01 8.35 0.56
N VAL A 147 -9.19 7.75 1.41
CA VAL A 147 -9.47 7.48 2.84
C VAL A 147 -8.67 8.41 3.73
N ASN A 148 -7.37 8.59 3.47
CA ASN A 148 -6.56 9.63 4.08
C ASN A 148 -6.82 10.97 3.40
N ARG A 149 -6.63 12.06 4.16
CA ARG A 149 -6.88 13.41 3.63
C ARG A 149 -5.96 13.71 2.45
N PRO A 150 -6.48 14.16 1.29
CA PRO A 150 -5.66 14.64 0.18
C PRO A 150 -4.78 15.82 0.60
N PHE A 151 -3.62 15.94 -0.02
CA PHE A 151 -2.68 17.03 0.25
C PHE A 151 -1.97 17.48 -1.03
N ASN A 152 -1.59 18.75 -1.07
CA ASN A 152 -0.70 19.31 -2.08
C ASN A 152 0.23 20.32 -1.40
N ARG A 153 1.54 20.09 -1.53
CA ARG A 153 2.58 20.92 -0.90
C ARG A 153 3.69 21.21 -1.89
N SER A 154 4.04 22.47 -2.02
CA SER A 154 5.22 22.90 -2.78
C SER A 154 6.49 22.63 -1.98
N GLN A 155 7.53 22.20 -2.65
CA GLN A 155 8.85 21.94 -2.06
C GLN A 155 9.94 22.48 -3.00
N PRO A 156 10.38 23.73 -2.80
CA PRO A 156 11.52 24.31 -3.53
C PRO A 156 12.81 23.52 -3.28
N ALA A 157 13.78 23.68 -4.15
CA ALA A 157 15.13 23.11 -3.96
C ALA A 157 15.70 23.49 -2.59
N GLY A 158 16.23 22.50 -1.86
CA GLY A 158 16.81 22.69 -0.53
C GLY A 158 15.79 22.94 0.59
N ALA A 159 14.48 22.82 0.32
CA ALA A 159 13.46 22.93 1.37
C ALA A 159 13.58 21.78 2.39
N ALA A 160 13.13 22.04 3.61
CA ALA A 160 13.06 21.02 4.65
C ALA A 160 12.08 19.89 4.30
N ASP A 161 12.29 18.72 4.91
CA ASP A 161 11.40 17.57 4.80
C ASP A 161 9.98 17.93 5.27
N ILE A 162 8.97 17.38 4.61
CA ILE A 162 7.56 17.55 4.93
C ILE A 162 7.03 16.24 5.51
N ALA A 163 6.54 16.23 6.75
CA ALA A 163 5.91 15.06 7.35
C ALA A 163 4.39 15.12 7.20
N ILE A 164 3.79 14.08 6.61
CA ILE A 164 2.35 13.95 6.38
C ILE A 164 1.85 12.70 7.09
N LYS A 165 1.08 12.88 8.17
CA LYS A 165 0.57 11.77 9.01
C LYS A 165 -0.50 10.98 8.28
N MET A 166 -0.28 9.66 8.11
CA MET A 166 -1.24 8.72 7.58
C MET A 166 -2.01 8.06 8.73
N LYS A 167 -3.33 8.27 8.78
CA LYS A 167 -4.14 7.94 9.96
C LYS A 167 -5.07 6.74 9.76
N ARG A 168 -5.26 6.29 8.52
CA ARG A 168 -6.24 5.25 8.17
C ARG A 168 -5.65 4.29 7.16
N ASP A 169 -6.08 3.04 7.24
CA ASP A 169 -5.78 2.06 6.20
C ASP A 169 -6.27 2.54 4.82
N GLU A 170 -5.41 2.42 3.83
CA GLU A 170 -5.65 2.76 2.43
C GLU A 170 -4.71 1.89 1.56
N ALA A 171 -4.84 0.55 1.70
CA ALA A 171 -3.95 -0.39 1.04
C ALA A 171 -4.35 -0.68 -0.41
N GLY A 172 -5.64 -0.81 -0.66
CA GLY A 172 -6.11 -1.25 -1.98
C GLY A 172 -7.24 -0.39 -2.58
N PRO A 173 -6.99 0.36 -3.64
CA PRO A 173 -5.73 0.64 -4.31
C PRO A 173 -4.86 1.67 -3.54
N PRO A 174 -3.53 1.58 -3.61
CA PRO A 174 -2.64 2.56 -3.00
C PRO A 174 -2.92 3.99 -3.44
N MET A 175 -2.71 4.93 -2.52
CA MET A 175 -2.85 6.36 -2.78
C MET A 175 -1.85 6.80 -3.85
N LYS A 176 -2.32 7.39 -4.93
CA LYS A 176 -1.46 8.01 -5.93
C LYS A 176 -0.86 9.30 -5.38
N VAL A 177 0.44 9.48 -5.62
CA VAL A 177 1.18 10.73 -5.39
C VAL A 177 1.78 11.18 -6.72
N LYS A 178 1.69 12.46 -7.06
CA LYS A 178 2.29 13.01 -8.28
C LYS A 178 2.93 14.38 -8.03
N CYS A 179 3.83 14.78 -8.93
CA CYS A 179 4.26 16.15 -9.09
C CYS A 179 3.40 16.84 -10.16
N ASP A 180 2.91 18.06 -9.88
CA ASP A 180 2.14 18.83 -10.86
C ASP A 180 3.05 19.60 -11.82
N ILE A 181 4.35 19.76 -11.46
CA ILE A 181 5.37 20.42 -12.29
C ILE A 181 5.94 19.42 -13.30
N HIS A 182 6.22 18.17 -12.86
CA HIS A 182 6.85 17.15 -13.67
C HIS A 182 5.90 15.97 -13.87
N PRO A 183 5.14 15.92 -14.98
CA PRO A 183 4.01 14.98 -15.15
C PRO A 183 4.38 13.49 -15.10
N TRP A 184 5.65 13.15 -15.30
CA TRP A 184 6.15 11.77 -15.19
C TRP A 184 6.44 11.32 -13.76
N MET A 185 6.62 12.26 -12.82
CA MET A 185 6.87 11.95 -11.41
C MET A 185 5.60 11.45 -10.74
N ASN A 186 5.49 10.15 -10.60
CA ASN A 186 4.39 9.49 -9.90
C ASN A 186 4.96 8.49 -8.89
N SER A 187 4.23 8.29 -7.79
CA SER A 187 4.45 7.23 -6.80
C SER A 187 3.12 6.74 -6.27
N PHE A 188 3.12 5.58 -5.65
CA PHE A 188 1.95 4.97 -5.02
C PHE A 188 2.29 4.54 -3.59
N VAL A 189 1.48 4.98 -2.65
CA VAL A 189 1.68 4.76 -1.22
C VAL A 189 0.49 3.99 -0.67
N ALA A 190 0.72 2.75 -0.26
CA ALA A 190 -0.24 1.95 0.47
C ALA A 190 -0.08 2.19 1.98
N VAL A 191 -1.18 2.40 2.68
CA VAL A 191 -1.21 2.54 4.14
C VAL A 191 -1.91 1.32 4.71
N VAL A 192 -1.26 0.56 5.58
CA VAL A 192 -1.71 -0.77 6.03
C VAL A 192 -1.72 -0.87 7.56
N ASP A 193 -2.75 -1.49 8.14
CA ASP A 193 -2.88 -1.64 9.60
C ASP A 193 -1.96 -2.70 10.21
N HIS A 194 -1.36 -3.56 9.40
CA HIS A 194 -0.54 -4.69 9.80
C HIS A 194 0.81 -4.72 9.05
N PRO A 195 1.82 -5.49 9.51
CA PRO A 195 3.16 -5.49 8.90
C PRO A 195 3.30 -6.36 7.64
N TYR A 196 2.27 -7.09 7.25
CA TYR A 196 2.35 -8.11 6.19
C TYR A 196 2.11 -7.54 4.81
N PHE A 197 3.08 -6.82 4.30
CA PHE A 197 3.11 -6.30 2.94
C PHE A 197 4.54 -6.26 2.40
N ALA A 198 4.66 -6.27 1.09
CA ALA A 198 5.92 -6.18 0.37
C ALA A 198 5.73 -5.46 -0.97
N VAL A 199 6.83 -5.08 -1.60
CA VAL A 199 6.85 -4.55 -2.98
C VAL A 199 7.87 -5.35 -3.77
N THR A 200 7.49 -5.83 -4.96
CA THR A 200 8.39 -6.63 -5.78
C THR A 200 9.56 -5.81 -6.34
N GLY A 201 10.76 -6.37 -6.25
CA GLY A 201 12.02 -5.79 -6.72
C GLY A 201 12.44 -6.21 -8.13
N SER A 202 13.75 -6.18 -8.36
CA SER A 202 14.37 -6.50 -9.67
C SER A 202 14.29 -7.98 -10.07
N ASP A 203 13.93 -8.85 -9.17
CA ASP A 203 13.68 -10.29 -9.40
C ASP A 203 12.18 -10.65 -9.40
N GLY A 204 11.33 -9.68 -9.06
CA GLY A 204 9.87 -9.84 -8.98
C GLY A 204 9.40 -10.70 -7.81
N SER A 205 10.28 -11.01 -6.86
CA SER A 205 9.95 -11.77 -5.66
C SER A 205 9.31 -10.90 -4.57
N PHE A 206 8.60 -11.57 -3.66
CA PHE A 206 8.12 -10.99 -2.41
C PHE A 206 8.19 -12.00 -1.27
N GLU A 207 8.21 -11.50 -0.04
CA GLU A 207 8.16 -12.28 1.18
C GLU A 207 7.27 -11.60 2.22
N LEU A 208 6.39 -12.38 2.85
CA LEU A 208 5.55 -11.99 3.98
C LEU A 208 5.90 -12.92 5.15
N PRO A 209 6.88 -12.56 5.96
CA PRO A 209 7.38 -13.40 7.04
C PRO A 209 6.55 -13.24 8.32
N ASN A 210 6.76 -14.16 9.26
CA ASN A 210 6.21 -14.08 10.61
C ASN A 210 4.68 -14.04 10.67
N LEU A 211 4.02 -14.77 9.78
CA LEU A 211 2.57 -14.97 9.81
C LEU A 211 2.22 -16.05 10.85
N PRO A 212 1.12 -15.89 11.60
CA PRO A 212 0.53 -17.00 12.33
C PRO A 212 0.05 -18.10 11.39
N PRO A 213 -0.07 -19.35 11.83
CA PRO A 213 -0.85 -20.35 11.08
C PRO A 213 -2.27 -19.86 10.86
N GLY A 214 -2.77 -19.97 9.62
CA GLY A 214 -4.09 -19.43 9.29
C GLY A 214 -4.43 -19.50 7.81
N THR A 215 -5.58 -18.91 7.48
CA THR A 215 -6.02 -18.76 6.08
C THR A 215 -6.05 -17.27 5.75
N TYR A 216 -5.39 -16.88 4.67
CA TYR A 216 -5.17 -15.51 4.27
C TYR A 216 -5.60 -15.27 2.83
N ALA A 217 -6.24 -14.13 2.57
CA ALA A 217 -6.35 -13.61 1.21
C ALA A 217 -5.13 -12.71 0.94
N ILE A 218 -4.32 -13.08 -0.03
CA ILE A 218 -3.17 -12.30 -0.49
C ILE A 218 -3.59 -11.57 -1.76
N GLU A 219 -3.55 -10.24 -1.72
CA GLU A 219 -3.82 -9.40 -2.86
C GLU A 219 -2.53 -8.78 -3.39
N VAL A 220 -2.36 -8.77 -4.71
CA VAL A 220 -1.30 -8.04 -5.41
C VAL A 220 -1.92 -6.95 -6.25
N TRP A 221 -1.31 -5.77 -6.23
CA TRP A 221 -1.77 -4.61 -6.99
C TRP A 221 -0.66 -4.05 -7.87
N HIS A 222 -1.03 -3.69 -9.10
CA HIS A 222 -0.15 -3.01 -10.05
C HIS A 222 -0.87 -1.82 -10.70
N GLU A 223 -0.21 -0.65 -10.77
CA GLU A 223 -0.82 0.61 -11.24
C GLU A 223 -1.50 0.54 -12.62
N LYS A 224 -1.09 -0.40 -13.47
CA LYS A 224 -1.59 -0.58 -14.83
C LYS A 224 -2.57 -1.73 -14.98
N TYR A 225 -2.43 -2.79 -14.15
CA TYR A 225 -3.12 -4.06 -14.36
C TYR A 225 -4.14 -4.40 -13.27
N ASP A 226 -4.36 -3.47 -12.34
CA ASP A 226 -5.28 -3.61 -11.20
C ASP A 226 -4.86 -4.72 -10.22
N THR A 227 -5.81 -5.44 -9.62
CA THR A 227 -5.54 -6.40 -8.56
C THR A 227 -5.74 -7.84 -9.00
N ILE A 228 -4.98 -8.75 -8.38
CA ILE A 228 -5.21 -10.19 -8.40
C ILE A 228 -5.20 -10.68 -6.96
N GLU A 229 -6.09 -11.60 -6.60
CA GLU A 229 -6.20 -12.16 -5.26
C GLU A 229 -6.09 -13.69 -5.30
N GLN A 230 -5.41 -14.26 -4.29
CA GLN A 230 -5.36 -15.70 -4.04
C GLN A 230 -5.55 -15.96 -2.55
N THR A 231 -6.32 -17.01 -2.23
CA THR A 231 -6.46 -17.49 -0.86
C THR A 231 -5.46 -18.62 -0.60
N VAL A 232 -4.77 -18.55 0.55
CA VAL A 232 -3.79 -19.55 0.97
C VAL A 232 -4.00 -19.91 2.44
N THR A 233 -3.92 -21.21 2.76
CA THR A 233 -3.86 -21.71 4.14
C THR A 233 -2.43 -22.14 4.44
N ILE A 234 -1.88 -21.70 5.56
CA ILE A 234 -0.50 -21.97 5.98
C ILE A 234 -0.49 -22.52 7.41
N GLY A 235 0.28 -23.56 7.63
CA GLY A 235 0.46 -24.20 8.92
C GLY A 235 1.61 -23.62 9.73
N ASP A 236 1.80 -24.17 10.93
CA ASP A 236 2.90 -23.79 11.81
C ASP A 236 4.26 -24.14 11.19
N ASN A 237 5.24 -23.22 11.28
CA ASN A 237 6.57 -23.32 10.69
C ASN A 237 6.58 -23.67 9.17
N GLU A 238 5.49 -23.41 8.49
CA GLU A 238 5.37 -23.69 7.07
C GLU A 238 5.81 -22.49 6.22
N THR A 239 6.47 -22.77 5.09
CA THR A 239 6.69 -21.76 4.03
C THR A 239 5.86 -22.16 2.81
N LYS A 240 4.99 -21.28 2.36
CA LYS A 240 4.23 -21.44 1.11
C LYS A 240 4.67 -20.47 0.05
N THR A 241 4.78 -20.94 -1.18
CA THR A 241 5.13 -20.13 -2.34
C THR A 241 3.91 -19.92 -3.22
N LEU A 242 3.63 -18.64 -3.54
CA LEU A 242 2.57 -18.22 -4.46
C LEU A 242 3.16 -17.69 -5.76
N GLU A 243 2.40 -17.83 -6.83
CA GLU A 243 2.73 -17.23 -8.11
C GLU A 243 1.52 -16.43 -8.61
N PHE A 244 1.77 -15.16 -8.94
CA PHE A 244 0.78 -14.30 -9.57
C PHE A 244 1.25 -13.98 -11.00
N THR A 245 0.31 -13.95 -11.94
CA THR A 245 0.64 -13.65 -13.34
C THR A 245 -0.28 -12.58 -13.88
N TYR A 246 0.31 -11.48 -14.31
CA TYR A 246 -0.44 -10.41 -14.96
C TYR A 246 -0.48 -10.64 -16.46
N PRO A 247 -1.68 -10.69 -17.08
CA PRO A 247 -1.83 -10.73 -18.51
C PRO A 247 -1.50 -9.38 -19.12
N THR A 248 -1.04 -9.38 -20.35
CA THR A 248 -1.09 -8.17 -21.18
C THR A 248 -2.55 -7.78 -21.38
N LYS A 249 -2.94 -6.56 -21.00
CA LYS A 249 -4.21 -6.00 -21.49
C LYS A 249 -4.05 -5.84 -23.00
N SER A 250 -4.86 -6.60 -23.76
CA SER A 250 -4.98 -6.50 -25.21
C SER A 250 -5.52 -5.12 -25.63
#